data_f3bd31b748a2a38e4112211d5edf2689
#
_entry.id   f3bd31b748a2a38e4112211d5edf2689
#
_cell.length_a   1.000
_cell.length_b   1.000
_cell.length_c   1.000
_cell.angle_alpha   90.00
_cell.angle_beta   90.00
_cell.angle_gamma   90.00
#
_symmetry.space_group_name_H-M   'P 1'
#
loop_
_entity.id
_entity.type
_entity.pdbx_description
1 polymer ?
#
loop_
_entity_poly.entity_id
_entity_poly.type
_entity_poly.pdbx_seq_one_letter_code
_entity_poly.pdbx_strand_id
1 'polypeptide(L)'
;MRSRGDVAASAVAVTMALLVAPGGALAAEDAAQEGQPAAMEVQKRERPGQPLRGTEMYPTLEDRELGEPYVPEEPERRVWGRALPFLAQKVMDLGFDLPNPYGVALVGARIRQDLVLDGLEVGFNQNERQPIDWVDFGQPRAEQSALQAKADAWVFPFMNVYAVVGKIDGRADFELGVPGDRLLEFFGLGGLCNPPIGQPAQICSQTLTTQAQPRYNGENVGIGVNLAMGWSRFFVTLPITYVWSDVNLVDTTIEAINISPRIGVIGDVGEMGTIAAFIGATYLDANVDLTGSFEFDTPGVPGLGETTSLEFKISQRNKDKWNYVVGANWDVSRSWSVMIEAGVGGSRENLMAGLTYRW
;
A
#
# COMPACT_ATOMS: atom_id res chain seq x y z
N MET A 1 -33.59 29.07 8.91
CA MET A 1 -33.58 27.81 9.66
C MET A 1 -32.79 26.79 8.90
N ARG A 2 -31.48 26.70 9.13
CA ARG A 2 -30.63 25.64 8.56
C ARG A 2 -30.72 24.46 9.54
N SER A 3 -31.06 23.30 9.03
CA SER A 3 -31.21 22.03 9.73
C SER A 3 -29.94 21.72 10.53
N ARG A 4 -30.01 21.67 11.86
CA ARG A 4 -28.92 21.25 12.76
C ARG A 4 -28.82 19.74 12.92
N GLY A 5 -29.24 18.97 11.92
CA GLY A 5 -29.16 17.51 11.91
C GLY A 5 -27.79 16.91 11.63
N ASP A 6 -26.80 17.73 11.21
CA ASP A 6 -25.52 17.21 10.71
C ASP A 6 -24.45 16.97 11.80
N VAL A 7 -24.73 17.27 13.07
CA VAL A 7 -23.71 17.28 14.12
C VAL A 7 -23.54 15.92 14.82
N ALA A 8 -24.59 15.10 14.84
CA ALA A 8 -24.51 13.78 15.51
C ALA A 8 -23.71 12.69 14.77
N ALA A 9 -23.34 12.95 13.52
CA ALA A 9 -22.72 11.95 12.65
C ALA A 9 -21.21 12.02 12.58
N SER A 10 -20.56 12.97 13.27
CA SER A 10 -19.14 13.29 13.05
C SER A 10 -18.14 12.35 13.73
N ALA A 11 -18.59 11.35 14.45
CA ALA A 11 -17.73 10.67 15.41
C ALA A 11 -17.06 9.38 14.97
N VAL A 12 -17.33 8.85 13.81
CA VAL A 12 -16.84 7.52 13.47
C VAL A 12 -16.39 7.44 12.02
N ALA A 13 -15.14 7.38 11.76
CA ALA A 13 -14.47 6.63 10.71
C ALA A 13 -13.14 7.23 10.29
N VAL A 14 -12.10 6.64 10.79
CA VAL A 14 -10.76 6.86 10.27
C VAL A 14 -10.12 5.52 10.03
N THR A 15 -10.13 5.11 8.79
CA THR A 15 -9.28 4.02 8.34
C THR A 15 -8.18 4.58 7.48
N MET A 16 -6.97 4.32 7.89
CA MET A 16 -5.77 4.86 7.32
C MET A 16 -5.44 4.30 5.95
N ALA A 17 -5.19 5.21 5.03
CA ALA A 17 -4.49 4.90 3.80
C ALA A 17 -2.99 4.79 4.06
N LEU A 18 -2.50 3.59 4.08
CA LEU A 18 -1.09 3.31 4.13
C LEU A 18 -0.66 2.58 2.89
N LEU A 19 -0.21 3.33 1.93
CA LEU A 19 0.31 2.81 0.69
C LEU A 19 1.69 3.41 0.44
N VAL A 20 2.68 2.58 0.62
CA VAL A 20 4.04 2.89 0.23
C VAL A 20 4.32 2.20 -1.09
N ALA A 21 4.69 2.97 -2.07
CA ALA A 21 5.15 2.43 -3.34
C ALA A 21 6.32 1.48 -3.12
N PRO A 22 6.36 0.34 -3.81
CA PRO A 22 7.52 -0.53 -3.82
C PRO A 22 8.72 0.26 -4.31
N GLY A 23 9.83 0.12 -3.64
CA GLY A 23 11.12 0.50 -4.21
C GLY A 23 11.30 -0.25 -5.54
N GLY A 24 11.85 0.43 -6.54
CA GLY A 24 12.07 -0.16 -7.86
C GLY A 24 12.66 -1.56 -7.77
N ALA A 25 12.15 -2.46 -8.56
CA ALA A 25 12.69 -3.80 -8.69
C ALA A 25 14.18 -3.68 -9.10
N LEU A 26 15.03 -4.50 -8.51
CA LEU A 26 16.39 -4.69 -9.00
C LEU A 26 16.29 -5.23 -10.42
N ALA A 27 16.66 -4.45 -11.42
CA ALA A 27 16.81 -4.92 -12.77
C ALA A 27 17.99 -5.91 -12.77
N ALA A 28 17.69 -7.20 -12.71
CA ALA A 28 18.64 -8.23 -13.03
C ALA A 28 18.68 -8.33 -14.57
N GLU A 29 19.58 -7.59 -15.18
CA GLU A 29 19.89 -7.78 -16.59
C GLU A 29 20.59 -9.13 -16.75
N ASP A 30 19.99 -10.00 -17.53
CA ASP A 30 20.49 -11.34 -17.88
C ASP A 30 21.82 -11.21 -18.65
N ALA A 31 22.93 -11.23 -17.94
CA ALA A 31 24.25 -11.42 -18.53
C ALA A 31 24.56 -12.92 -18.68
N ALA A 32 23.72 -13.64 -19.41
CA ALA A 32 24.01 -15.00 -19.82
C ALA A 32 23.20 -15.37 -21.08
N GLN A 33 23.43 -14.69 -22.20
CA GLN A 33 23.34 -15.37 -23.47
C GLN A 33 24.65 -16.10 -23.64
N GLU A 34 24.81 -17.28 -23.06
CA GLU A 34 25.67 -18.29 -23.60
C GLU A 34 25.16 -18.61 -25.01
N GLY A 35 25.80 -18.00 -26.00
CA GLY A 35 25.65 -18.40 -27.37
C GLY A 35 26.01 -19.87 -27.48
N GLN A 36 25.01 -20.73 -27.57
CA GLN A 36 25.23 -22.07 -28.14
C GLN A 36 25.88 -21.86 -29.51
N PRO A 37 27.03 -22.47 -29.76
CA PRO A 37 27.59 -22.44 -31.09
C PRO A 37 26.56 -23.10 -32.02
N ALA A 38 26.03 -22.31 -32.94
CA ALA A 38 25.21 -22.84 -34.01
C ALA A 38 26.00 -23.98 -34.68
N ALA A 39 25.53 -25.19 -34.51
CA ALA A 39 26.04 -26.33 -35.25
C ALA A 39 25.89 -25.99 -36.74
N MET A 40 27.00 -25.67 -37.34
CA MET A 40 27.07 -25.43 -38.77
C MET A 40 26.83 -26.77 -39.43
N GLU A 41 25.58 -27.00 -39.83
CA GLU A 41 25.20 -28.13 -40.66
C GLU A 41 25.89 -27.98 -41.99
N VAL A 42 27.01 -28.72 -42.15
CA VAL A 42 27.74 -28.83 -43.39
C VAL A 42 26.85 -29.58 -44.37
N GLN A 43 26.09 -28.85 -45.16
CA GLN A 43 25.43 -29.41 -46.34
C GLN A 43 26.50 -29.83 -47.36
N LYS A 44 26.79 -31.11 -47.35
CA LYS A 44 27.60 -31.80 -48.36
C LYS A 44 26.86 -31.77 -49.69
N ARG A 45 27.07 -30.69 -50.48
CA ARG A 45 26.65 -30.70 -51.88
C ARG A 45 27.67 -31.51 -52.67
N GLU A 46 27.35 -32.75 -52.92
CA GLU A 46 28.02 -33.53 -53.96
C GLU A 46 27.69 -32.93 -55.32
N ARG A 47 28.71 -32.35 -56.01
CA ARG A 47 28.62 -32.03 -57.38
C ARG A 47 29.32 -33.19 -58.18
N PRO A 48 28.67 -33.85 -59.17
CA PRO A 48 29.28 -34.86 -59.94
C PRO A 48 30.25 -34.23 -60.94
N GLY A 49 31.47 -34.72 -60.95
CA GLY A 49 32.38 -34.82 -62.14
C GLY A 49 32.91 -33.52 -62.71
N GLN A 50 33.94 -32.93 -62.06
CA GLN A 50 34.97 -32.18 -62.80
C GLN A 50 36.33 -32.83 -62.53
N PRO A 51 37.11 -33.06 -63.60
CA PRO A 51 38.45 -33.63 -63.46
C PRO A 51 39.39 -32.64 -62.80
N LEU A 52 40.15 -33.12 -61.82
CA LEU A 52 41.21 -32.37 -61.13
C LEU A 52 42.28 -31.95 -62.14
N ARG A 53 42.29 -30.69 -62.52
CA ARG A 53 43.39 -30.06 -63.25
C ARG A 53 44.34 -29.47 -62.23
N GLY A 54 45.58 -29.95 -62.32
CA GLY A 54 46.81 -29.22 -61.99
C GLY A 54 47.02 -29.05 -60.47
N THR A 55 48.11 -29.63 -60.03
CA THR A 55 48.83 -29.32 -58.82
C THR A 55 49.10 -27.81 -58.74
N GLU A 56 48.14 -27.03 -58.18
CA GLU A 56 48.52 -25.74 -57.64
C GLU A 56 49.18 -26.02 -56.30
N MET A 57 50.46 -25.67 -56.21
CA MET A 57 51.27 -25.73 -55.02
C MET A 57 50.64 -24.83 -53.96
N TYR A 58 50.11 -25.43 -52.91
CA TYR A 58 49.68 -24.67 -51.78
C TYR A 58 50.84 -23.86 -51.21
N PRO A 59 50.70 -22.56 -50.94
CA PRO A 59 51.78 -21.81 -50.32
C PRO A 59 52.12 -22.50 -49.00
N THR A 60 53.40 -22.75 -48.82
CA THR A 60 53.97 -23.32 -47.60
C THR A 60 53.62 -22.46 -46.44
N LEU A 61 53.32 -23.06 -45.29
CA LEU A 61 52.89 -22.40 -44.02
C LEU A 61 53.93 -21.37 -43.48
N GLU A 62 55.06 -21.19 -44.14
CA GLU A 62 56.15 -20.29 -43.76
C GLU A 62 55.93 -18.82 -44.11
N ASP A 63 54.92 -18.46 -44.91
CA ASP A 63 54.62 -17.07 -45.27
C ASP A 63 53.36 -16.50 -44.64
N ARG A 64 52.74 -17.21 -43.70
CA ARG A 64 51.72 -16.60 -42.85
C ARG A 64 52.41 -15.91 -41.67
N GLU A 65 52.58 -14.61 -41.76
CA GLU A 65 52.75 -13.81 -40.56
C GLU A 65 51.59 -14.20 -39.60
N LEU A 66 51.93 -14.95 -38.56
CA LEU A 66 51.00 -15.21 -37.46
C LEU A 66 50.69 -13.85 -36.90
N GLY A 67 49.50 -13.34 -37.22
CA GLY A 67 49.01 -12.11 -36.61
C GLY A 67 49.16 -12.22 -35.10
N GLU A 68 49.40 -11.12 -34.47
CA GLU A 68 49.53 -11.08 -33.00
C GLU A 68 48.42 -11.90 -32.36
N PRO A 69 48.75 -12.73 -31.35
CA PRO A 69 47.72 -13.54 -30.69
C PRO A 69 46.60 -12.62 -30.22
N TYR A 70 45.36 -12.96 -30.59
CA TYR A 70 44.17 -12.24 -30.08
C TYR A 70 44.21 -12.29 -28.57
N VAL A 71 44.52 -11.17 -27.95
CA VAL A 71 44.35 -10.96 -26.51
C VAL A 71 42.93 -10.47 -26.34
N PRO A 72 42.04 -11.27 -25.75
CA PRO A 72 40.69 -10.79 -25.44
C PRO A 72 40.81 -9.51 -24.59
N GLU A 73 40.24 -8.42 -25.07
CA GLU A 73 40.09 -7.23 -24.24
C GLU A 73 39.37 -7.67 -22.97
N GLU A 74 40.02 -7.55 -21.81
CA GLU A 74 39.36 -7.76 -20.54
C GLU A 74 38.19 -6.78 -20.47
N PRO A 75 36.94 -7.27 -20.21
CA PRO A 75 35.81 -6.37 -20.13
C PRO A 75 36.09 -5.28 -19.09
N GLU A 76 35.93 -4.03 -19.50
CA GLU A 76 36.16 -2.88 -18.62
C GLU A 76 35.39 -3.08 -17.33
N ARG A 77 36.09 -3.17 -16.21
CA ARG A 77 35.49 -3.35 -14.90
C ARG A 77 34.66 -2.13 -14.56
N ARG A 78 33.34 -2.28 -14.49
CA ARG A 78 32.44 -1.20 -14.04
C ARG A 78 32.73 -0.87 -12.58
N VAL A 79 33.07 0.38 -12.30
CA VAL A 79 33.36 0.86 -10.95
C VAL A 79 32.19 1.65 -10.42
N TRP A 80 31.70 1.30 -9.22
CA TRP A 80 30.68 2.06 -8.54
C TRP A 80 31.26 3.35 -7.95
N GLY A 81 30.88 4.49 -8.53
CA GLY A 81 31.41 5.82 -8.15
C GLY A 81 30.61 6.56 -7.10
N ARG A 82 29.67 5.92 -6.39
CA ARG A 82 28.77 6.58 -5.40
C ARG A 82 28.95 6.00 -4.01
N ALA A 83 28.58 6.78 -2.97
CA ALA A 83 28.70 6.36 -1.57
C ALA A 83 27.73 5.23 -1.20
N LEU A 84 26.55 5.20 -1.79
CA LEU A 84 25.51 4.20 -1.56
C LEU A 84 25.17 3.47 -2.87
N PRO A 85 24.63 2.24 -2.79
CA PRO A 85 24.52 1.41 -1.59
C PRO A 85 25.87 0.86 -1.14
N PHE A 86 26.00 0.57 0.16
CA PHE A 86 27.15 -0.17 0.66
C PHE A 86 27.21 -1.55 0.00
N LEU A 87 28.41 -2.07 -0.27
CA LEU A 87 28.64 -3.34 -0.96
C LEU A 87 28.25 -3.34 -2.46
N ALA A 88 27.93 -2.18 -3.03
CA ALA A 88 27.55 -2.07 -4.44
C ALA A 88 28.55 -2.74 -5.38
N GLN A 89 29.86 -2.45 -5.22
CA GLN A 89 30.90 -3.01 -6.06
C GLN A 89 30.92 -4.55 -6.06
N LYS A 90 30.71 -5.17 -4.88
CA LYS A 90 30.67 -6.63 -4.77
C LYS A 90 29.52 -7.25 -5.56
N VAL A 91 28.36 -6.57 -5.57
CA VAL A 91 27.19 -7.07 -6.29
C VAL A 91 27.35 -6.84 -7.79
N MET A 92 27.97 -5.74 -8.21
CA MET A 92 28.30 -5.50 -9.61
C MET A 92 29.35 -6.48 -10.14
N ASP A 93 30.35 -6.83 -9.33
CA ASP A 93 31.36 -7.83 -9.67
C ASP A 93 30.73 -9.26 -9.84
N LEU A 94 29.51 -9.48 -9.31
CA LEU A 94 28.70 -10.68 -9.55
C LEU A 94 27.79 -10.59 -10.80
N GLY A 95 27.87 -9.49 -11.54
CA GLY A 95 27.11 -9.30 -12.79
C GLY A 95 25.73 -8.64 -12.62
N PHE A 96 25.39 -8.15 -11.43
CA PHE A 96 24.11 -7.46 -11.22
C PHE A 96 24.24 -5.95 -11.48
N ASP A 97 23.24 -5.37 -12.13
CA ASP A 97 23.07 -3.92 -12.21
C ASP A 97 22.31 -3.40 -10.99
N LEU A 98 22.71 -2.23 -10.50
CA LEU A 98 22.09 -1.59 -9.36
C LEU A 98 21.35 -0.32 -9.78
N PRO A 99 20.17 -0.04 -9.18
CA PRO A 99 19.47 1.21 -9.42
C PRO A 99 20.22 2.40 -8.84
N ASN A 100 19.89 3.58 -9.31
CA ASN A 100 20.35 4.82 -8.68
C ASN A 100 19.98 4.83 -7.20
N PRO A 101 20.89 5.24 -6.30
CA PRO A 101 20.72 5.01 -4.86
C PRO A 101 19.67 5.88 -4.20
N TYR A 102 19.42 7.09 -4.69
CA TYR A 102 18.47 8.02 -4.08
C TYR A 102 17.23 8.15 -4.95
N GLY A 103 16.08 8.25 -4.33
CA GLY A 103 14.81 8.39 -5.03
C GLY A 103 13.86 9.36 -4.34
N VAL A 104 13.02 9.99 -5.15
CA VAL A 104 11.82 10.68 -4.70
C VAL A 104 10.64 10.17 -5.52
N ALA A 105 9.48 10.04 -4.89
CA ALA A 105 8.29 9.58 -5.57
C ALA A 105 7.05 10.37 -5.14
N LEU A 106 6.09 10.47 -6.04
CA LEU A 106 4.74 10.91 -5.77
C LEU A 106 3.80 9.73 -5.97
N VAL A 107 2.98 9.44 -4.96
CA VAL A 107 2.08 8.29 -4.96
C VAL A 107 0.66 8.74 -4.65
N GLY A 108 -0.26 8.43 -5.56
CA GLY A 108 -1.68 8.58 -5.37
C GLY A 108 -2.34 7.24 -5.07
N ALA A 109 -3.30 7.22 -4.15
CA ALA A 109 -4.02 6.02 -3.78
C ALA A 109 -5.49 6.28 -3.56
N ARG A 110 -6.33 5.28 -3.87
CA ARG A 110 -7.74 5.25 -3.52
C ARG A 110 -8.06 3.91 -2.88
N ILE A 111 -8.76 3.97 -1.74
CA ILE A 111 -9.04 2.78 -0.92
C ILE A 111 -10.49 2.80 -0.49
N ARG A 112 -11.09 1.62 -0.50
CA ARG A 112 -12.36 1.30 0.14
C ARG A 112 -12.11 0.18 1.12
N GLN A 113 -12.63 0.32 2.33
CA GLN A 113 -12.43 -0.67 3.38
C GLN A 113 -13.63 -0.80 4.29
N ASP A 114 -14.05 -2.04 4.56
CA ASP A 114 -15.01 -2.33 5.60
C ASP A 114 -14.31 -2.33 6.96
N LEU A 115 -15.02 -1.82 7.95
CA LEU A 115 -14.54 -1.62 9.31
C LEU A 115 -15.31 -2.48 10.29
N VAL A 116 -14.77 -2.62 11.49
CA VAL A 116 -15.47 -3.09 12.66
C VAL A 116 -15.37 -2.01 13.72
N LEU A 117 -16.53 -1.62 14.24
CA LEU A 117 -16.67 -0.69 15.34
C LEU A 117 -17.19 -1.48 16.54
N ASP A 118 -16.48 -1.42 17.64
CA ASP A 118 -16.83 -2.11 18.86
C ASP A 118 -16.44 -1.30 20.10
N GLY A 119 -16.88 -1.74 21.29
CA GLY A 119 -16.52 -1.11 22.55
C GLY A 119 -17.01 0.35 22.69
N LEU A 120 -18.23 0.66 22.23
CA LEU A 120 -18.80 1.99 22.42
C LEU A 120 -18.99 2.26 23.92
N GLU A 121 -18.37 3.33 24.40
CA GLU A 121 -18.58 3.88 25.73
C GLU A 121 -19.14 5.30 25.61
N VAL A 122 -20.12 5.64 26.39
CA VAL A 122 -20.76 6.97 26.40
C VAL A 122 -20.84 7.54 27.79
N GLY A 123 -20.49 8.81 27.92
CA GLY A 123 -20.61 9.58 29.14
C GLY A 123 -21.33 10.93 28.90
N PHE A 124 -21.96 11.48 29.90
CA PHE A 124 -22.61 12.78 29.83
C PHE A 124 -21.99 13.76 30.83
N ASN A 125 -21.74 14.99 30.40
CA ASN A 125 -21.28 16.09 31.24
C ASN A 125 -20.03 15.73 32.07
N GLN A 126 -19.01 15.07 31.41
CA GLN A 126 -17.77 14.64 32.07
C GLN A 126 -17.95 13.56 33.15
N ASN A 127 -19.09 12.89 33.19
CA ASN A 127 -19.27 11.72 34.05
C ASN A 127 -18.54 10.50 33.49
N GLU A 128 -18.36 9.50 34.34
CA GLU A 128 -17.74 8.23 33.93
C GLU A 128 -18.48 7.61 32.74
N ARG A 129 -17.73 7.22 31.73
CA ARG A 129 -18.27 6.59 30.52
C ARG A 129 -18.77 5.20 30.85
N GLN A 130 -19.93 4.85 30.32
CA GLN A 130 -20.54 3.54 30.47
C GLN A 130 -20.49 2.78 29.14
N PRO A 131 -20.15 1.50 29.14
CA PRO A 131 -20.17 0.69 27.95
C PRO A 131 -21.59 0.49 27.43
N ILE A 132 -21.75 0.62 26.12
CA ILE A 132 -23.02 0.45 25.42
C ILE A 132 -22.80 -0.65 24.35
N ASP A 133 -23.49 -1.79 24.51
CA ASP A 133 -23.38 -2.98 23.65
C ASP A 133 -24.61 -3.22 22.76
N TRP A 134 -25.63 -2.39 22.88
CA TRP A 134 -26.91 -2.54 22.17
C TRP A 134 -27.07 -1.62 20.95
N VAL A 135 -26.05 -0.84 20.60
CA VAL A 135 -26.05 -0.02 19.39
C VAL A 135 -25.46 -0.85 18.26
N ASP A 136 -26.21 -0.97 17.17
CA ASP A 136 -25.77 -1.62 15.95
C ASP A 136 -25.19 -0.59 14.96
N PHE A 137 -23.99 -0.82 14.47
CA PHE A 137 -23.31 0.04 13.51
C PHE A 137 -23.49 -0.41 12.06
N GLY A 138 -24.30 -1.46 11.81
CA GLY A 138 -24.51 -2.00 10.48
C GLY A 138 -23.20 -2.52 9.83
N GLN A 139 -22.93 -2.05 8.64
CA GLN A 139 -21.70 -2.38 7.88
C GLN A 139 -20.86 -1.11 7.66
N PRO A 140 -20.05 -0.71 8.63
CA PRO A 140 -19.24 0.50 8.50
C PRO A 140 -18.23 0.35 7.37
N ARG A 141 -18.15 1.36 6.51
CA ARG A 141 -17.22 1.40 5.37
C ARG A 141 -16.55 2.75 5.28
N ALA A 142 -15.23 2.76 5.06
CA ALA A 142 -14.48 3.94 4.73
C ALA A 142 -14.08 3.97 3.27
N GLU A 143 -14.19 5.12 2.64
CA GLU A 143 -13.60 5.44 1.34
C GLU A 143 -12.65 6.62 1.51
N GLN A 144 -11.44 6.47 0.98
CA GLN A 144 -10.44 7.53 1.09
C GLN A 144 -9.53 7.60 -0.12
N SER A 145 -8.99 8.78 -0.34
CA SER A 145 -7.92 9.06 -1.27
C SER A 145 -6.72 9.64 -0.51
N ALA A 146 -5.53 9.30 -0.96
CA ALA A 146 -4.29 9.81 -0.40
C ALA A 146 -3.36 10.28 -1.51
N LEU A 147 -2.61 11.33 -1.24
CA LEU A 147 -1.49 11.79 -2.05
C LEU A 147 -0.27 11.91 -1.16
N GLN A 148 0.79 11.17 -1.49
CA GLN A 148 1.98 11.05 -0.67
C GLN A 148 3.24 11.38 -1.48
N ALA A 149 4.15 12.12 -0.86
CA ALA A 149 5.53 12.24 -1.30
C ALA A 149 6.40 11.28 -0.50
N LYS A 150 7.26 10.55 -1.21
CA LYS A 150 8.23 9.60 -0.62
C LYS A 150 9.63 10.02 -0.99
N ALA A 151 10.55 9.95 -0.03
CA ALA A 151 11.99 10.03 -0.27
C ALA A 151 12.64 8.73 0.19
N ASP A 152 13.55 8.16 -0.62
CA ASP A 152 14.16 6.88 -0.32
C ASP A 152 15.64 6.81 -0.70
N ALA A 153 16.34 5.88 -0.04
CA ALA A 153 17.73 5.58 -0.34
C ALA A 153 18.01 4.06 -0.24
N TRP A 154 18.72 3.53 -1.22
CA TRP A 154 19.30 2.19 -1.14
C TRP A 154 20.53 2.21 -0.25
N VAL A 155 20.39 1.71 0.98
CA VAL A 155 21.50 1.62 1.95
C VAL A 155 22.37 0.39 1.64
N PHE A 156 21.74 -0.72 1.31
CA PHE A 156 22.40 -1.93 0.79
C PHE A 156 21.73 -2.34 -0.52
N PRO A 157 22.36 -3.14 -1.36
CA PRO A 157 21.78 -3.62 -2.60
C PRO A 157 20.42 -4.35 -2.44
N PHE A 158 20.18 -4.89 -1.25
CA PHE A 158 18.96 -5.61 -0.89
C PHE A 158 18.04 -4.84 0.06
N MET A 159 18.41 -3.60 0.46
CA MET A 159 17.66 -2.84 1.46
C MET A 159 17.57 -1.37 1.08
N ASN A 160 16.35 -0.91 0.88
CA ASN A 160 15.99 0.48 0.67
C ASN A 160 15.26 1.01 1.90
N VAL A 161 15.64 2.18 2.40
CA VAL A 161 14.95 2.88 3.49
C VAL A 161 14.24 4.10 2.95
N TYR A 162 13.10 4.45 3.54
CA TYR A 162 12.31 5.57 3.04
C TYR A 162 11.51 6.26 4.14
N ALA A 163 11.17 7.51 3.84
CA ALA A 163 10.19 8.28 4.59
C ALA A 163 9.07 8.75 3.64
N VAL A 164 7.88 8.91 4.18
CA VAL A 164 6.71 9.40 3.46
C VAL A 164 6.04 10.51 4.23
N VAL A 165 5.48 11.48 3.51
CA VAL A 165 4.57 12.49 4.03
C VAL A 165 3.42 12.64 3.06
N GLY A 166 2.22 12.87 3.55
CA GLY A 166 1.07 12.95 2.66
C GLY A 166 -0.16 13.56 3.28
N LYS A 167 -1.18 13.67 2.42
CA LYS A 167 -2.53 14.12 2.80
C LYS A 167 -3.54 13.04 2.50
N ILE A 168 -4.56 13.00 3.34
CA ILE A 168 -5.64 12.03 3.27
C ILE A 168 -6.94 12.81 3.26
N ASP A 169 -7.85 12.43 2.35
CA ASP A 169 -9.23 12.88 2.31
C ASP A 169 -10.13 11.65 2.23
N GLY A 170 -11.15 11.60 3.08
CA GLY A 170 -12.01 10.44 3.12
C GLY A 170 -13.40 10.73 3.67
N ARG A 171 -14.22 9.70 3.59
CA ARG A 171 -15.54 9.62 4.22
C ARG A 171 -15.74 8.23 4.79
N ALA A 172 -16.58 8.16 5.80
CA ALA A 172 -17.10 6.90 6.24
C ALA A 172 -18.62 6.87 6.11
N ASP A 173 -19.13 5.71 5.81
CA ASP A 173 -20.54 5.45 5.69
C ASP A 173 -20.90 4.36 6.73
N PHE A 174 -21.85 4.64 7.61
CA PHE A 174 -22.37 3.66 8.56
C PHE A 174 -23.81 3.98 8.94
N GLU A 175 -24.49 2.95 9.37
CA GLU A 175 -25.86 3.01 9.84
C GLU A 175 -25.87 2.76 11.35
N LEU A 176 -26.51 3.65 12.11
CA LEU A 176 -26.69 3.52 13.54
C LEU A 176 -28.08 2.96 13.79
N GLY A 177 -28.18 1.78 14.38
CA GLY A 177 -29.40 1.17 14.85
C GLY A 177 -29.47 1.23 16.37
N VAL A 178 -30.45 1.98 16.89
CA VAL A 178 -30.66 2.19 18.33
C VAL A 178 -32.03 1.63 18.74
N PRO A 179 -32.12 0.51 19.48
CA PRO A 179 -33.36 -0.01 19.99
C PRO A 179 -34.02 1.00 20.98
N GLY A 180 -35.26 1.36 20.73
CA GLY A 180 -35.94 2.42 21.49
C GLY A 180 -36.20 2.06 22.93
N ASP A 181 -36.41 0.79 23.28
CA ASP A 181 -36.53 0.32 24.66
C ASP A 181 -35.22 0.52 25.44
N ARG A 182 -34.08 0.17 24.85
CA ARG A 182 -32.74 0.34 25.42
C ARG A 182 -32.40 1.82 25.59
N LEU A 183 -32.75 2.63 24.59
CA LEU A 183 -32.57 4.08 24.66
C LEU A 183 -33.34 4.70 25.82
N LEU A 184 -34.62 4.33 26.00
CA LEU A 184 -35.42 4.82 27.09
C LEU A 184 -34.91 4.30 28.45
N GLU A 185 -34.50 3.06 28.54
CA GLU A 185 -33.91 2.51 29.76
C GLU A 185 -32.64 3.27 30.15
N PHE A 186 -31.78 3.57 29.19
CA PHE A 186 -30.56 4.33 29.40
C PHE A 186 -30.79 5.73 29.96
N PHE A 187 -31.87 6.39 29.54
CA PHE A 187 -32.29 7.70 30.08
C PHE A 187 -33.15 7.60 31.34
N GLY A 188 -33.31 6.41 31.92
CA GLY A 188 -34.13 6.22 33.13
C GLY A 188 -35.64 6.28 32.87
N LEU A 189 -36.05 6.23 31.59
CA LEU A 189 -37.46 6.29 31.15
C LEU A 189 -38.02 4.90 30.80
N GLY A 190 -37.36 3.81 31.19
CA GLY A 190 -37.73 2.43 30.90
C GLY A 190 -39.16 2.06 31.35
N GLY A 191 -39.72 2.76 32.33
CA GLY A 191 -41.12 2.61 32.75
C GLY A 191 -42.14 2.91 31.66
N LEU A 192 -41.78 3.67 30.62
CA LEU A 192 -42.65 3.91 29.46
C LEU A 192 -42.77 2.65 28.55
N CYS A 193 -41.85 1.73 28.65
CA CYS A 193 -41.88 0.46 27.91
C CYS A 193 -42.61 -0.64 28.70
N ASN A 194 -42.72 -0.50 30.04
CA ASN A 194 -43.42 -1.44 30.91
C ASN A 194 -44.36 -0.68 31.85
N PRO A 195 -45.38 0.04 31.32
CA PRO A 195 -46.28 0.80 32.16
C PRO A 195 -47.13 -0.14 32.99
N PRO A 196 -47.41 0.15 34.29
CA PRO A 196 -48.27 -0.68 35.13
C PRO A 196 -49.73 -0.66 34.67
N ILE A 197 -50.15 0.35 33.92
CA ILE A 197 -51.47 0.48 33.30
C ILE A 197 -51.30 1.17 31.93
N GLY A 198 -51.92 0.61 30.89
CA GLY A 198 -51.87 1.17 29.52
C GLY A 198 -51.00 0.36 28.54
N GLN A 199 -50.77 0.93 27.38
CA GLN A 199 -49.93 0.30 26.35
C GLN A 199 -48.50 0.89 26.41
N PRO A 200 -47.47 0.08 26.12
CA PRO A 200 -46.10 0.58 25.96
C PRO A 200 -46.02 1.67 24.91
N ALA A 201 -45.09 2.61 25.09
CA ALA A 201 -44.83 3.64 24.10
C ALA A 201 -44.37 2.99 22.77
N GLN A 202 -44.85 3.48 21.64
CA GLN A 202 -44.51 2.91 20.30
C GLN A 202 -43.01 2.81 20.04
N ILE A 203 -42.23 3.74 20.58
CA ILE A 203 -40.75 3.74 20.44
C ILE A 203 -40.11 2.50 21.04
N CYS A 204 -40.71 1.86 22.05
CA CYS A 204 -40.17 0.69 22.71
C CYS A 204 -40.09 -0.57 21.80
N SER A 205 -40.89 -0.61 20.75
CA SER A 205 -40.92 -1.72 19.77
C SER A 205 -40.20 -1.39 18.46
N GLN A 206 -39.57 -0.22 18.39
CA GLN A 206 -38.90 0.27 17.17
C GLN A 206 -37.40 0.39 17.39
N THR A 207 -36.66 0.07 16.35
CA THR A 207 -35.25 0.43 16.25
C THR A 207 -35.14 1.75 15.47
N LEU A 208 -34.60 2.77 16.11
CA LEU A 208 -34.31 4.05 15.47
C LEU A 208 -33.07 3.89 14.61
N THR A 209 -33.24 4.01 13.30
CA THR A 209 -32.13 3.87 12.35
C THR A 209 -31.78 5.22 11.77
N THR A 210 -30.50 5.58 11.79
CA THR A 210 -30.00 6.77 11.14
C THR A 210 -28.71 6.48 10.38
N GLN A 211 -28.52 7.12 9.23
CA GLN A 211 -27.30 7.01 8.44
C GLN A 211 -26.40 8.19 8.72
N ALA A 212 -25.12 7.90 8.87
CA ALA A 212 -24.11 8.90 9.10
C ALA A 212 -23.00 8.77 8.04
N GLN A 213 -22.57 9.92 7.50
CA GLN A 213 -21.53 10.00 6.46
C GLN A 213 -20.51 11.10 6.81
N PRO A 214 -19.76 10.97 7.91
CA PRO A 214 -18.74 11.93 8.25
C PRO A 214 -17.63 11.96 7.19
N ARG A 215 -17.15 13.18 6.91
CA ARG A 215 -15.98 13.42 6.07
C ARG A 215 -14.81 13.80 6.94
N TYR A 216 -13.65 13.32 6.55
CA TYR A 216 -12.42 13.64 7.27
C TYR A 216 -11.30 13.98 6.29
N ASN A 217 -10.39 14.80 6.76
CA ASN A 217 -9.12 15.06 6.13
C ASN A 217 -8.01 15.03 7.17
N GLY A 218 -6.79 14.79 6.72
CA GLY A 218 -5.66 14.69 7.61
C GLY A 218 -4.34 14.63 6.88
N GLU A 219 -3.29 14.55 7.68
CA GLU A 219 -1.92 14.41 7.21
C GLU A 219 -1.33 13.12 7.78
N ASN A 220 -0.42 12.53 7.02
CA ASN A 220 0.31 11.36 7.48
C ASN A 220 1.81 11.54 7.29
N VAL A 221 2.57 10.93 8.21
CA VAL A 221 4.02 10.81 8.16
C VAL A 221 4.35 9.35 8.43
N GLY A 222 5.32 8.81 7.72
CA GLY A 222 5.73 7.42 7.94
C GLY A 222 7.19 7.17 7.57
N ILE A 223 7.69 6.07 8.09
CA ILE A 223 9.02 5.54 7.76
C ILE A 223 8.89 4.06 7.39
N GLY A 224 9.80 3.58 6.59
CA GLY A 224 9.78 2.18 6.21
C GLY A 224 11.09 1.66 5.65
N VAL A 225 11.11 0.36 5.47
CA VAL A 225 12.18 -0.38 4.83
C VAL A 225 11.59 -1.30 3.77
N ASN A 226 12.24 -1.39 2.63
CA ASN A 226 11.93 -2.39 1.62
C ASN A 226 13.13 -3.33 1.47
N LEU A 227 12.92 -4.60 1.77
CA LEU A 227 13.88 -5.64 1.49
C LEU A 227 13.59 -6.22 0.12
N ALA A 228 14.62 -6.35 -0.72
CA ALA A 228 14.46 -6.84 -2.09
C ALA A 228 15.58 -7.83 -2.44
N MET A 229 15.21 -8.86 -3.16
CA MET A 229 16.14 -9.85 -3.69
C MET A 229 15.67 -10.31 -5.06
N GLY A 230 16.60 -10.43 -6.00
CA GLY A 230 16.33 -10.93 -7.35
C GLY A 230 17.23 -12.10 -7.71
N TRP A 231 16.72 -12.97 -8.58
CA TRP A 231 17.49 -14.06 -9.21
C TRP A 231 16.96 -14.33 -10.61
N SER A 232 17.81 -14.21 -11.61
CA SER A 232 17.41 -14.29 -13.02
C SER A 232 16.26 -13.29 -13.32
N ARG A 233 15.10 -13.76 -13.72
CA ARG A 233 13.93 -12.94 -14.04
C ARG A 233 12.96 -12.78 -12.85
N PHE A 234 13.22 -13.43 -11.73
CA PHE A 234 12.33 -13.38 -10.57
C PHE A 234 12.83 -12.40 -9.53
N PHE A 235 11.91 -11.82 -8.80
CA PHE A 235 12.24 -11.01 -7.63
C PHE A 235 11.23 -11.22 -6.51
N VAL A 236 11.68 -10.93 -5.31
CA VAL A 236 10.83 -10.84 -4.11
C VAL A 236 11.10 -9.50 -3.44
N THR A 237 10.05 -8.85 -2.97
CA THR A 237 10.17 -7.63 -2.15
C THR A 237 9.31 -7.73 -0.91
N LEU A 238 9.76 -7.10 0.15
CA LEU A 238 9.07 -7.03 1.43
C LEU A 238 9.13 -5.60 1.97
N PRO A 239 8.24 -4.71 1.51
CA PRO A 239 8.07 -3.40 2.13
C PRO A 239 7.41 -3.55 3.51
N ILE A 240 7.97 -2.87 4.50
CA ILE A 240 7.43 -2.72 5.85
C ILE A 240 7.38 -1.23 6.15
N THR A 241 6.22 -0.72 6.50
CA THR A 241 6.00 0.70 6.77
C THR A 241 5.29 0.89 8.08
N TYR A 242 5.73 1.86 8.84
CA TYR A 242 5.03 2.37 10.01
C TYR A 242 4.62 3.81 9.76
N VAL A 243 3.37 4.16 10.07
CA VAL A 243 2.82 5.49 9.78
C VAL A 243 2.02 5.99 10.94
N TRP A 244 2.13 7.30 11.14
CA TRP A 244 1.34 8.12 12.04
C TRP A 244 0.45 9.01 11.19
N SER A 245 -0.82 9.14 11.56
CA SER A 245 -1.76 10.03 10.88
C SER A 245 -2.58 10.80 11.87
N ASP A 246 -2.69 12.09 11.60
CA ASP A 246 -3.53 13.01 12.34
C ASP A 246 -4.69 13.42 11.43
N VAL A 247 -5.89 13.26 11.91
CA VAL A 247 -7.11 13.55 11.17
C VAL A 247 -8.06 14.42 12.00
N ASN A 248 -8.77 15.31 11.33
CA ASN A 248 -9.61 16.33 11.96
C ASN A 248 -10.85 15.82 12.69
N LEU A 249 -11.15 14.53 12.62
CA LEU A 249 -12.31 13.92 13.29
C LEU A 249 -12.04 13.43 14.70
N VAL A 250 -10.78 13.23 15.05
CA VAL A 250 -10.37 12.64 16.31
C VAL A 250 -9.16 13.36 16.87
N ASP A 251 -9.10 13.45 18.20
CA ASP A 251 -8.00 14.08 18.93
C ASP A 251 -6.82 13.12 19.14
N THR A 252 -6.85 11.93 18.52
CA THR A 252 -5.87 10.87 18.72
C THR A 252 -5.08 10.62 17.43
N THR A 253 -3.76 10.57 17.51
CA THR A 253 -2.91 10.13 16.40
C THR A 253 -3.15 8.65 16.12
N ILE A 254 -3.37 8.31 14.86
CA ILE A 254 -3.63 6.95 14.42
C ILE A 254 -2.31 6.32 13.99
N GLU A 255 -2.01 5.17 14.56
CA GLU A 255 -0.81 4.41 14.23
C GLU A 255 -1.16 3.17 13.43
N ALA A 256 -0.36 2.86 12.41
CA ALA A 256 -0.54 1.63 11.68
C ALA A 256 0.74 1.06 11.10
N ILE A 257 0.77 -0.26 11.02
CA ILE A 257 1.81 -1.01 10.35
C ILE A 257 1.27 -1.64 9.07
N ASN A 258 2.05 -1.50 8.00
CA ASN A 258 1.79 -2.13 6.71
C ASN A 258 2.97 -3.04 6.35
N ILE A 259 2.70 -4.30 6.01
CA ILE A 259 3.67 -5.29 5.54
C ILE A 259 3.14 -5.85 4.22
N SER A 260 3.94 -5.78 3.15
CA SER A 260 3.43 -6.08 1.81
C SER A 260 4.38 -6.98 1.01
N PRO A 261 4.44 -8.29 1.32
CA PRO A 261 5.24 -9.24 0.55
C PRO A 261 4.76 -9.34 -0.89
N ARG A 262 5.71 -9.28 -1.83
CA ARG A 262 5.45 -9.40 -3.28
C ARG A 262 6.45 -10.34 -3.91
N ILE A 263 5.99 -11.07 -4.92
CA ILE A 263 6.83 -11.87 -5.82
C ILE A 263 6.48 -11.52 -7.26
N GLY A 264 7.46 -11.44 -8.11
CA GLY A 264 7.22 -11.03 -9.48
C GLY A 264 8.29 -11.48 -10.46
N VAL A 265 8.08 -11.05 -11.69
CA VAL A 265 8.95 -11.30 -12.81
C VAL A 265 9.33 -10.00 -13.50
N ILE A 266 10.56 -9.93 -14.00
CA ILE A 266 11.10 -8.79 -14.72
C ILE A 266 11.23 -9.19 -16.18
N GLY A 267 10.80 -8.30 -17.07
CA GLY A 267 10.97 -8.43 -18.52
C GLY A 267 11.52 -7.15 -19.12
N ASP A 268 12.47 -7.30 -20.03
CA ASP A 268 12.97 -6.21 -20.85
C ASP A 268 12.01 -5.97 -22.01
N VAL A 269 11.65 -4.71 -22.27
CA VAL A 269 10.81 -4.28 -23.38
C VAL A 269 11.59 -3.45 -24.40
N GLY A 270 12.88 -3.71 -24.51
CA GLY A 270 13.79 -3.08 -25.45
C GLY A 270 14.01 -1.59 -25.13
N GLU A 271 13.92 -0.74 -26.15
CA GLU A 271 14.11 0.72 -25.98
C GLU A 271 13.10 1.38 -25.02
N MET A 272 12.00 0.71 -24.68
CA MET A 272 11.01 1.22 -23.72
C MET A 272 11.35 0.93 -22.26
N GLY A 273 12.50 0.29 -21.99
CA GLY A 273 12.97 0.02 -20.63
C GLY A 273 12.54 -1.36 -20.11
N THR A 274 12.28 -1.48 -18.81
CA THR A 274 12.04 -2.75 -18.13
C THR A 274 10.69 -2.72 -17.40
N ILE A 275 9.93 -3.81 -17.46
CA ILE A 275 8.68 -3.98 -16.74
C ILE A 275 8.84 -5.10 -15.73
N ALA A 276 8.49 -4.79 -14.47
CA ALA A 276 8.41 -5.76 -13.39
C ALA A 276 6.92 -5.96 -13.04
N ALA A 277 6.37 -7.13 -13.30
CA ALA A 277 5.01 -7.51 -12.93
C ALA A 277 5.04 -8.36 -11.66
N PHE A 278 4.12 -8.13 -10.75
CA PHE A 278 4.09 -8.82 -9.46
C PHE A 278 2.68 -9.14 -8.96
N ILE A 279 2.63 -10.13 -8.10
CA ILE A 279 1.50 -10.44 -7.23
C ILE A 279 1.98 -10.44 -5.79
N GLY A 280 1.08 -10.25 -4.86
CA GLY A 280 1.43 -10.23 -3.46
C GLY A 280 0.23 -10.16 -2.53
N ALA A 281 0.53 -9.87 -1.29
CA ALA A 281 -0.48 -9.61 -0.26
C ALA A 281 -0.06 -8.40 0.56
N THR A 282 -1.04 -7.73 1.15
CA THR A 282 -0.79 -6.61 2.05
C THR A 282 -1.44 -6.88 3.40
N TYR A 283 -0.65 -6.90 4.45
CA TYR A 283 -1.12 -6.90 5.83
C TYR A 283 -1.17 -5.46 6.31
N LEU A 284 -2.33 -5.02 6.79
CA LEU A 284 -2.53 -3.71 7.39
C LEU A 284 -3.15 -3.88 8.77
N ASP A 285 -2.47 -3.41 9.78
CA ASP A 285 -2.99 -3.35 11.15
C ASP A 285 -3.05 -1.89 11.60
N ALA A 286 -4.26 -1.41 11.75
CA ALA A 286 -4.58 -0.09 12.26
C ALA A 286 -5.72 -0.27 13.27
N ASN A 287 -5.39 -0.15 14.54
CA ASN A 287 -6.35 -0.14 15.63
C ASN A 287 -6.32 1.25 16.25
N VAL A 288 -7.47 1.83 16.42
CA VAL A 288 -7.57 3.17 17.00
C VAL A 288 -8.78 3.27 17.94
N ASP A 289 -8.57 3.89 19.08
CA ASP A 289 -9.64 4.33 19.97
C ASP A 289 -10.01 5.75 19.60
N LEU A 290 -11.19 5.90 19.01
CA LEU A 290 -11.75 7.18 18.63
C LEU A 290 -12.43 7.78 19.85
N THR A 291 -11.99 8.95 20.29
CA THR A 291 -12.64 9.72 21.37
C THR A 291 -13.16 11.03 20.79
N GLY A 292 -14.32 11.42 21.20
CA GLY A 292 -14.90 12.68 20.78
C GLY A 292 -15.95 13.16 21.78
N SER A 293 -16.35 14.42 21.61
CA SER A 293 -17.42 15.03 22.37
C SER A 293 -18.28 15.90 21.48
N PHE A 294 -19.57 15.95 21.76
CA PHE A 294 -20.47 16.91 21.14
C PHE A 294 -21.47 17.45 22.13
N GLU A 295 -21.79 18.72 21.97
CA GLU A 295 -22.75 19.41 22.78
C GLU A 295 -24.07 19.51 22.04
N PHE A 296 -25.17 19.29 22.76
CA PHE A 296 -26.53 19.46 22.26
C PHE A 296 -27.43 20.08 23.30
N ASP A 297 -28.40 20.86 22.82
CA ASP A 297 -29.38 21.52 23.69
C ASP A 297 -30.40 20.49 24.14
N THR A 298 -30.62 20.42 25.48
CA THR A 298 -31.54 19.49 26.14
C THR A 298 -32.58 20.23 26.99
N PRO A 299 -33.27 21.24 26.45
CA PRO A 299 -34.21 22.03 27.24
C PRO A 299 -35.37 21.16 27.75
N GLY A 300 -35.54 21.14 29.07
CA GLY A 300 -36.70 20.49 29.71
C GLY A 300 -36.54 18.96 29.88
N VAL A 301 -35.38 18.38 29.69
CA VAL A 301 -35.11 16.96 30.00
C VAL A 301 -34.71 16.84 31.47
N PRO A 302 -35.48 16.11 32.31
CA PRO A 302 -35.15 15.93 33.72
C PRO A 302 -33.79 15.26 33.91
N GLY A 303 -32.90 15.87 34.69
CA GLY A 303 -31.56 15.34 34.97
C GLY A 303 -30.47 15.77 34.03
N LEU A 304 -30.78 16.43 32.91
CA LEU A 304 -29.86 17.06 31.99
C LEU A 304 -29.99 18.57 32.05
N GLY A 305 -28.91 19.31 31.88
CA GLY A 305 -28.93 20.78 31.86
C GLY A 305 -29.60 21.36 30.60
N GLU A 306 -29.53 22.68 30.41
CA GLU A 306 -29.97 23.30 29.15
C GLU A 306 -29.11 22.88 27.95
N THR A 307 -27.82 22.60 28.21
CA THR A 307 -26.85 22.04 27.26
C THR A 307 -26.21 20.81 27.90
N THR A 308 -26.12 19.74 27.14
CA THR A 308 -25.49 18.49 27.57
C THR A 308 -24.33 18.16 26.63
N SER A 309 -23.18 17.88 27.22
CA SER A 309 -22.02 17.33 26.50
C SER A 309 -22.09 15.82 26.57
N LEU A 310 -22.07 15.17 25.41
CA LEU A 310 -21.92 13.73 25.28
C LEU A 310 -20.51 13.43 24.87
N GLU A 311 -19.82 12.67 25.69
CA GLU A 311 -18.50 12.13 25.39
C GLU A 311 -18.65 10.67 25.00
N PHE A 312 -17.88 10.26 23.96
CA PHE A 312 -17.88 8.87 23.53
C PHE A 312 -16.47 8.40 23.31
N LYS A 313 -16.29 7.08 23.45
CA LYS A 313 -15.12 6.34 23.02
C LYS A 313 -15.60 5.13 22.24
N ILE A 314 -14.98 4.86 21.10
CA ILE A 314 -15.28 3.70 20.28
C ILE A 314 -13.99 3.14 19.70
N SER A 315 -13.83 1.82 19.74
CA SER A 315 -12.69 1.15 19.14
C SER A 315 -13.00 0.80 17.69
N GLN A 316 -12.09 1.20 16.79
CA GLN A 316 -12.17 0.93 15.37
C GLN A 316 -11.01 0.05 14.94
N ARG A 317 -11.30 -0.97 14.14
CA ARG A 317 -10.28 -1.84 13.54
C ARG A 317 -10.66 -2.26 12.13
N ASN A 318 -9.65 -2.69 11.39
CA ASN A 318 -9.87 -3.29 10.07
C ASN A 318 -10.62 -4.62 10.21
N LYS A 319 -11.67 -4.83 9.40
CA LYS A 319 -12.42 -6.08 9.39
C LYS A 319 -11.52 -7.26 9.01
N ASP A 320 -10.76 -7.11 7.92
CA ASP A 320 -9.72 -8.04 7.50
C ASP A 320 -8.37 -7.33 7.40
N LYS A 321 -7.33 -7.93 7.98
CA LYS A 321 -5.98 -7.37 7.94
C LYS A 321 -5.26 -7.66 6.63
N TRP A 322 -5.63 -8.73 5.93
CA TRP A 322 -5.00 -9.16 4.69
C TRP A 322 -5.80 -8.79 3.45
N ASN A 323 -5.09 -8.45 2.39
CA ASN A 323 -5.61 -8.14 1.06
C ASN A 323 -4.61 -8.67 0.02
N TYR A 324 -5.07 -9.14 -1.13
CA TYR A 324 -4.23 -9.55 -2.25
C TYR A 324 -3.99 -8.37 -3.18
N VAL A 325 -2.79 -8.32 -3.77
CA VAL A 325 -2.40 -7.26 -4.68
C VAL A 325 -1.81 -7.83 -5.96
N VAL A 326 -2.03 -7.11 -7.05
CA VAL A 326 -1.41 -7.33 -8.35
C VAL A 326 -0.96 -5.98 -8.88
N GLY A 327 0.20 -5.93 -9.50
CA GLY A 327 0.71 -4.66 -10.00
C GLY A 327 1.87 -4.83 -10.96
N ALA A 328 2.31 -3.69 -11.48
CA ALA A 328 3.49 -3.59 -12.31
C ALA A 328 4.24 -2.30 -12.00
N ASN A 329 5.56 -2.37 -12.13
CA ASN A 329 6.45 -1.22 -12.17
C ASN A 329 7.12 -1.17 -13.54
N TRP A 330 7.06 -0.04 -14.17
CA TRP A 330 7.72 0.21 -15.46
C TRP A 330 8.85 1.19 -15.26
N ASP A 331 10.08 0.70 -15.39
CA ASP A 331 11.30 1.50 -15.39
C ASP A 331 11.54 2.01 -16.83
N VAL A 332 11.01 3.21 -17.11
CA VAL A 332 11.13 3.88 -18.42
C VAL A 332 12.58 4.23 -18.72
N SER A 333 13.37 4.46 -17.69
CA SER A 333 14.79 4.75 -17.75
C SER A 333 15.45 4.43 -16.40
N ARG A 334 16.77 4.54 -16.31
CA ARG A 334 17.50 4.42 -15.03
C ARG A 334 17.07 5.43 -13.96
N SER A 335 16.42 6.51 -14.37
CA SER A 335 16.00 7.60 -13.48
C SER A 335 14.49 7.68 -13.26
N TRP A 336 13.66 7.19 -14.17
CA TRP A 336 12.22 7.32 -14.10
C TRP A 336 11.51 5.99 -14.09
N SER A 337 10.62 5.80 -13.13
CA SER A 337 9.73 4.66 -13.09
C SER A 337 8.29 5.05 -12.76
N VAL A 338 7.36 4.27 -13.29
CA VAL A 338 5.92 4.38 -13.06
C VAL A 338 5.42 3.06 -12.49
N MET A 339 4.65 3.13 -11.40
CA MET A 339 4.06 1.98 -10.77
C MET A 339 2.53 2.09 -10.78
N ILE A 340 1.88 0.95 -10.99
CA ILE A 340 0.45 0.78 -10.78
C ILE A 340 0.21 -0.50 -10.00
N GLU A 341 -0.69 -0.44 -9.01
CA GLU A 341 -1.07 -1.59 -8.20
C GLU A 341 -2.57 -1.54 -7.92
N ALA A 342 -3.22 -2.68 -8.05
CA ALA A 342 -4.59 -2.89 -7.63
C ALA A 342 -4.64 -3.99 -6.58
N GLY A 343 -5.43 -3.77 -5.54
CA GLY A 343 -5.64 -4.75 -4.47
C GLY A 343 -7.10 -5.08 -4.32
N VAL A 344 -7.37 -6.36 -4.11
CA VAL A 344 -8.70 -6.90 -3.91
C VAL A 344 -8.67 -8.05 -2.90
N GLY A 345 -9.77 -8.25 -2.23
CA GLY A 345 -9.95 -9.38 -1.33
C GLY A 345 -10.09 -8.99 0.14
N GLY A 346 -10.72 -9.87 0.89
CA GLY A 346 -11.18 -9.55 2.21
C GLY A 346 -12.16 -8.39 2.17
N SER A 347 -12.00 -7.46 3.06
CA SER A 347 -12.84 -6.27 3.22
C SER A 347 -12.22 -5.01 2.63
N ARG A 348 -11.17 -5.12 1.79
CA ARG A 348 -10.46 -3.95 1.25
C ARG A 348 -10.26 -4.04 -0.25
N GLU A 349 -10.52 -2.92 -0.92
CA GLU A 349 -10.18 -2.67 -2.32
C GLU A 349 -9.27 -1.44 -2.39
N ASN A 350 -8.20 -1.51 -3.16
CA ASN A 350 -7.32 -0.36 -3.37
C ASN A 350 -6.82 -0.26 -4.80
N LEU A 351 -6.62 0.96 -5.24
CA LEU A 351 -5.93 1.31 -6.48
C LEU A 351 -4.85 2.33 -6.16
N MET A 352 -3.65 2.09 -6.66
CA MET A 352 -2.49 2.93 -6.41
C MET A 352 -1.71 3.17 -7.69
N ALA A 353 -1.19 4.38 -7.84
CA ALA A 353 -0.27 4.74 -8.89
C ALA A 353 0.86 5.61 -8.33
N GLY A 354 2.06 5.43 -8.85
CA GLY A 354 3.24 6.17 -8.40
C GLY A 354 4.17 6.54 -9.54
N LEU A 355 4.81 7.70 -9.40
CA LEU A 355 5.88 8.18 -10.26
C LEU A 355 7.13 8.37 -9.41
N THR A 356 8.23 7.74 -9.80
CA THR A 356 9.51 7.80 -9.06
C THR A 356 10.59 8.40 -9.94
N TYR A 357 11.41 9.26 -9.37
CA TYR A 357 12.64 9.77 -9.95
C TYR A 357 13.83 9.35 -9.09
N ARG A 358 14.90 8.82 -9.73
CA ARG A 358 16.12 8.35 -9.07
C ARG A 358 17.38 8.96 -9.68
N TRP A 359 18.38 9.28 -8.85
CA TRP A 359 19.67 9.83 -9.25
C TRP A 359 20.84 9.23 -8.51
#